data_b23efccc24e273c8912661837bd59a00
#
_entry.id   b23efccc24e273c8912661837bd59a00
#
_cell.length_a   1.000
_cell.length_b   1.000
_cell.length_c   1.000
_cell.angle_alpha   90.00
_cell.angle_beta   90.00
_cell.angle_gamma   90.00
#
_symmetry.space_group_name_H-M   'P 1'
#
loop_
_entity.id
_entity.type
_entity.pdbx_description
1 polymer ?
#
loop_
_entity_poly.entity_id
_entity_poly.type
_entity_poly.pdbx_seq_one_letter_code
_entity_poly.pdbx_strand_id
1 'polypeptide(L)'
;MIGRIRQLRLRLACLVVLGTAMLTGCASLTGISQEDAFSSPPPSVELRDVPYHPQEAYQCGPAALAEVLGWTGVDVEPEELEPSLFIPERQGTLQVELISQTRQRDRVPYLLDGSFDAIVAELEAGNPVLVFQNLSLAWWPIWHYAVIVGYDSDAEVFILRSGEHKRIETELDRFRRTWDRADRWALVVTRADEPPATAVPAKWFQAGADLEQTGRSETARTVYETGRDRWPEQAGFHLGLFNLHHAAGELDAAEQAIRQGLEQARGNHGVLWNNLAGLLMQHEQWNEATTAAEQAVAAGGRFSETFERTLQQTHCRGEQECLDRLD
;
A
#
# COMPACT_ATOMS: atom_id res chain seq x y z
N MET A 1 61.84 -49.21 -8.97
CA MET A 1 60.68 -49.19 -9.98
C MET A 1 59.33 -49.20 -9.30
N ILE A 2 59.16 -49.70 -8.09
CA ILE A 2 57.86 -49.83 -7.37
C ILE A 2 57.27 -48.47 -6.89
N GLY A 3 58.13 -47.48 -6.54
CA GLY A 3 57.61 -46.16 -6.06
C GLY A 3 56.97 -45.29 -7.11
N ARG A 4 57.34 -45.33 -8.39
CA ARG A 4 56.76 -44.55 -9.47
C ARG A 4 55.36 -45.01 -9.89
N ILE A 5 55.06 -46.31 -9.77
CA ILE A 5 53.75 -46.88 -10.09
C ILE A 5 52.72 -46.50 -9.03
N ARG A 6 53.13 -46.38 -7.76
CA ARG A 6 52.23 -45.99 -6.66
C ARG A 6 51.83 -44.49 -6.73
N GLN A 7 52.75 -43.59 -7.13
CA GLN A 7 52.44 -42.18 -7.35
C GLN A 7 51.56 -41.93 -8.56
N LEU A 8 51.72 -42.74 -9.63
CA LEU A 8 50.88 -42.63 -10.84
C LEU A 8 49.44 -43.05 -10.55
N ARG A 9 49.21 -44.10 -9.75
CA ARG A 9 47.86 -44.57 -9.32
C ARG A 9 47.18 -43.57 -8.40
N LEU A 10 47.93 -42.89 -7.50
CA LEU A 10 47.37 -41.86 -6.62
C LEU A 10 46.97 -40.60 -7.39
N ARG A 11 47.74 -40.21 -8.40
CA ARG A 11 47.40 -39.05 -9.28
C ARG A 11 46.20 -39.33 -10.20
N LEU A 12 46.08 -40.58 -10.68
CA LEU A 12 44.90 -40.98 -11.48
C LEU A 12 43.65 -41.08 -10.62
N ALA A 13 43.72 -41.53 -9.39
CA ALA A 13 42.60 -41.58 -8.45
C ALA A 13 42.10 -40.18 -8.05
N CYS A 14 43.02 -39.24 -7.82
CA CYS A 14 42.68 -37.84 -7.55
C CYS A 14 42.01 -37.12 -8.76
N LEU A 15 42.45 -37.42 -10.00
CA LEU A 15 41.87 -36.88 -11.21
C LEU A 15 40.47 -37.42 -11.48
N VAL A 16 40.18 -38.68 -11.18
CA VAL A 16 38.84 -39.29 -11.33
C VAL A 16 37.90 -38.76 -10.26
N VAL A 17 38.33 -38.54 -9.02
CA VAL A 17 37.52 -37.95 -7.95
C VAL A 17 37.21 -36.47 -8.22
N LEU A 18 38.16 -35.68 -8.79
CA LEU A 18 37.89 -34.30 -9.22
C LEU A 18 36.93 -34.25 -10.43
N GLY A 19 37.03 -35.20 -11.35
CA GLY A 19 36.16 -35.28 -12.54
C GLY A 19 34.72 -35.64 -12.19
N THR A 20 34.48 -36.48 -11.18
CA THR A 20 33.12 -36.83 -10.71
C THR A 20 32.48 -35.74 -9.87
N ALA A 21 33.25 -34.90 -9.17
CA ALA A 21 32.74 -33.75 -8.43
C ALA A 21 32.25 -32.60 -9.33
N MET A 22 32.72 -32.51 -10.59
CA MET A 22 32.27 -31.51 -11.55
C MET A 22 30.99 -31.89 -12.30
N LEU A 23 30.54 -33.14 -12.25
CA LEU A 23 29.36 -33.64 -12.94
C LEU A 23 28.07 -33.59 -12.08
N THR A 24 28.18 -33.32 -10.77
CA THR A 24 27.05 -33.15 -9.86
C THR A 24 26.65 -31.69 -9.64
N GLY A 25 27.32 -30.74 -10.28
CA GLY A 25 27.12 -29.28 -10.12
C GLY A 25 26.11 -28.64 -11.06
N CYS A 26 25.46 -29.38 -11.95
CA CYS A 26 24.53 -28.78 -12.95
C CYS A 26 23.03 -28.96 -12.67
N ALA A 27 22.66 -29.34 -11.43
CA ALA A 27 21.25 -29.56 -11.08
C ALA A 27 20.68 -28.53 -10.08
N SER A 28 21.28 -27.36 -9.96
CA SER A 28 20.78 -26.32 -9.01
C SER A 28 20.80 -24.90 -9.57
N LEU A 29 20.49 -24.71 -10.85
CA LEU A 29 20.34 -23.37 -11.47
C LEU A 29 18.93 -23.10 -12.01
N THR A 30 17.95 -23.94 -11.66
CA THR A 30 16.54 -23.62 -11.84
C THR A 30 15.86 -23.58 -10.47
N GLY A 31 16.39 -22.78 -9.56
CA GLY A 31 15.67 -22.38 -8.37
C GLY A 31 14.70 -21.28 -8.77
N ILE A 32 13.57 -21.65 -9.35
CA ILE A 32 12.35 -20.84 -9.21
C ILE A 32 12.08 -20.91 -7.70
N SER A 33 12.29 -19.83 -6.98
CA SER A 33 11.84 -19.74 -5.60
C SER A 33 10.34 -19.99 -5.63
N GLN A 34 9.88 -20.92 -4.82
CA GLN A 34 8.47 -21.36 -4.75
C GLN A 34 7.51 -20.20 -4.38
N GLU A 35 8.06 -19.03 -4.05
CA GLU A 35 7.35 -17.78 -3.73
C GLU A 35 6.84 -17.03 -4.97
N ASP A 36 7.29 -17.38 -6.18
CA ASP A 36 6.92 -16.69 -7.42
C ASP A 36 5.97 -17.50 -8.32
N ALA A 37 5.53 -18.66 -7.89
CA ALA A 37 4.52 -19.43 -8.59
C ALA A 37 3.13 -18.97 -8.10
N PHE A 38 2.18 -18.79 -9.02
CA PHE A 38 0.78 -18.60 -8.63
C PHE A 38 0.32 -19.76 -7.74
N SER A 39 -0.43 -19.45 -6.69
CA SER A 39 -1.04 -20.46 -5.81
C SER A 39 -1.99 -21.39 -6.57
N SER A 40 -2.60 -20.89 -7.66
CA SER A 40 -3.32 -21.63 -8.69
C SER A 40 -3.24 -20.84 -10.00
N PRO A 41 -3.27 -21.50 -11.19
CA PRO A 41 -3.30 -20.79 -12.47
C PRO A 41 -4.49 -19.83 -12.52
N PRO A 42 -4.27 -18.49 -12.59
CA PRO A 42 -5.36 -17.53 -12.64
C PRO A 42 -6.01 -17.53 -14.03
N PRO A 43 -7.28 -17.12 -14.17
CA PRO A 43 -7.92 -16.95 -15.47
C PRO A 43 -7.27 -15.81 -16.26
N SER A 44 -7.36 -15.89 -17.58
CA SER A 44 -6.94 -14.78 -18.44
C SER A 44 -7.86 -13.58 -18.28
N VAL A 45 -7.28 -12.38 -18.16
CA VAL A 45 -7.97 -11.10 -18.02
C VAL A 45 -7.26 -10.01 -18.81
N GLU A 46 -8.00 -9.13 -19.49
CA GLU A 46 -7.43 -7.96 -20.17
C GLU A 46 -8.36 -6.75 -20.08
N LEU A 47 -7.88 -5.67 -19.47
CA LEU A 47 -8.55 -4.38 -19.34
C LEU A 47 -8.25 -3.53 -20.57
N ARG A 48 -8.95 -3.79 -21.68
CA ARG A 48 -8.66 -3.22 -23.01
C ARG A 48 -8.90 -1.72 -23.11
N ASP A 49 -9.82 -1.20 -22.28
CA ASP A 49 -10.26 0.20 -22.30
C ASP A 49 -9.42 1.11 -21.43
N VAL A 50 -8.37 0.59 -20.75
CA VAL A 50 -7.39 1.43 -20.05
C VAL A 50 -6.80 2.42 -21.05
N PRO A 51 -6.80 3.73 -20.76
CA PRO A 51 -6.18 4.73 -21.61
C PRO A 51 -4.75 4.38 -21.98
N TYR A 52 -4.29 4.91 -23.10
CA TYR A 52 -2.93 4.73 -23.54
C TYR A 52 -2.37 6.05 -24.05
N HIS A 53 -1.24 6.46 -23.48
CA HIS A 53 -0.49 7.63 -23.89
C HIS A 53 0.87 7.18 -24.43
N PRO A 54 1.15 7.38 -25.75
CA PRO A 54 2.46 7.08 -26.32
C PRO A 54 3.54 7.86 -25.57
N GLN A 55 4.63 7.18 -25.20
CA GLN A 55 5.67 7.78 -24.38
C GLN A 55 6.86 8.18 -25.24
N GLU A 56 7.24 9.45 -25.22
CA GLU A 56 8.56 9.88 -25.65
C GLU A 56 9.61 9.59 -24.58
N ALA A 57 10.90 9.83 -24.90
CA ALA A 57 12.00 9.61 -23.97
C ALA A 57 11.77 10.41 -22.66
N TYR A 58 11.89 9.75 -21.50
CA TYR A 58 11.74 10.30 -20.14
C TYR A 58 10.31 10.61 -19.65
N GLN A 59 9.27 10.34 -20.44
CA GLN A 59 7.87 10.59 -20.08
C GLN A 59 7.13 9.37 -19.51
N CYS A 60 7.83 8.27 -19.21
CA CYS A 60 7.18 7.03 -18.75
C CYS A 60 6.40 7.20 -17.45
N GLY A 61 6.86 8.03 -16.51
CA GLY A 61 6.15 8.31 -15.25
C GLY A 61 4.83 9.07 -15.46
N PRO A 62 4.86 10.26 -16.10
CA PRO A 62 3.66 11.02 -16.43
C PRO A 62 2.62 10.23 -17.23
N ALA A 63 3.05 9.53 -18.30
CA ALA A 63 2.15 8.75 -19.14
C ALA A 63 1.50 7.59 -18.38
N ALA A 64 2.30 6.78 -17.67
CA ALA A 64 1.77 5.67 -16.88
C ALA A 64 0.80 6.15 -15.76
N LEU A 65 1.08 7.31 -15.14
CA LEU A 65 0.16 7.88 -14.16
C LEU A 65 -1.13 8.40 -14.82
N ALA A 66 -1.05 9.05 -15.96
CA ALA A 66 -2.22 9.51 -16.71
C ALA A 66 -3.14 8.34 -17.09
N GLU A 67 -2.56 7.21 -17.52
CA GLU A 67 -3.30 5.98 -17.86
C GLU A 67 -4.12 5.45 -16.68
N VAL A 68 -3.52 5.30 -15.50
CA VAL A 68 -4.23 4.79 -14.32
C VAL A 68 -5.16 5.81 -13.69
N LEU A 69 -4.87 7.11 -13.77
CA LEU A 69 -5.78 8.18 -13.36
C LEU A 69 -7.01 8.25 -14.28
N GLY A 70 -6.77 8.20 -15.60
CA GLY A 70 -7.83 8.18 -16.61
C GLY A 70 -8.78 7.00 -16.42
N TRP A 71 -8.26 5.83 -16.05
CA TRP A 71 -9.08 4.67 -15.70
C TRP A 71 -10.02 4.93 -14.52
N THR A 72 -9.61 5.75 -13.54
CA THR A 72 -10.45 6.15 -12.41
C THR A 72 -11.35 7.36 -12.68
N GLY A 73 -11.42 7.82 -13.95
CA GLY A 73 -12.26 8.93 -14.37
C GLY A 73 -11.65 10.33 -14.15
N VAL A 74 -10.33 10.41 -13.95
CA VAL A 74 -9.60 11.68 -13.93
C VAL A 74 -9.02 11.93 -15.31
N ASP A 75 -9.61 12.87 -16.03
CA ASP A 75 -9.14 13.31 -17.35
C ASP A 75 -7.90 14.21 -17.17
N VAL A 76 -6.73 13.69 -17.48
CA VAL A 76 -5.44 14.39 -17.35
C VAL A 76 -4.43 13.87 -18.39
N GLU A 77 -3.80 14.80 -19.08
CA GLU A 77 -2.77 14.48 -20.08
C GLU A 77 -1.37 14.39 -19.41
N PRO A 78 -0.44 13.57 -19.95
CA PRO A 78 0.91 13.45 -19.42
C PRO A 78 1.65 14.79 -19.30
N GLU A 79 1.45 15.70 -20.25
CA GLU A 79 2.07 17.03 -20.29
C GLU A 79 1.66 17.90 -19.10
N GLU A 80 0.45 17.71 -18.55
CA GLU A 80 -0.01 18.41 -17.35
C GLU A 80 0.66 17.87 -16.07
N LEU A 81 1.05 16.61 -16.08
CA LEU A 81 1.72 15.93 -14.96
C LEU A 81 3.24 16.20 -14.97
N GLU A 82 3.83 16.36 -16.14
CA GLU A 82 5.28 16.45 -16.33
C GLU A 82 5.96 17.50 -15.44
N PRO A 83 5.46 18.76 -15.31
CA PRO A 83 6.13 19.77 -14.48
C PRO A 83 6.23 19.39 -12.98
N SER A 84 5.34 18.52 -12.51
CA SER A 84 5.29 18.08 -11.10
C SER A 84 5.97 16.74 -10.86
N LEU A 85 6.26 15.98 -11.92
CA LEU A 85 6.79 14.62 -11.83
C LEU A 85 8.23 14.53 -12.32
N PHE A 86 8.61 15.32 -13.33
CA PHE A 86 9.92 15.22 -13.96
C PHE A 86 10.99 15.95 -13.15
N ILE A 87 12.05 15.22 -12.78
CA ILE A 87 13.21 15.76 -12.08
C ILE A 87 14.37 15.84 -13.10
N PRO A 88 14.74 17.05 -13.59
CA PRO A 88 15.73 17.21 -14.65
C PRO A 88 17.08 16.56 -14.33
N GLU A 89 17.56 16.69 -13.09
CA GLU A 89 18.86 16.16 -12.65
C GLU A 89 18.89 14.62 -12.63
N ARG A 90 17.72 13.98 -12.56
CA ARG A 90 17.56 12.52 -12.56
C ARG A 90 17.05 11.98 -13.89
N GLN A 91 16.65 12.85 -14.81
CA GLN A 91 16.03 12.50 -16.09
C GLN A 91 14.89 11.46 -15.92
N GLY A 92 14.02 11.68 -14.94
CA GLY A 92 12.95 10.74 -14.62
C GLY A 92 12.07 11.19 -13.47
N THR A 93 11.14 10.32 -13.10
CA THR A 93 10.12 10.51 -12.05
C THR A 93 10.43 9.61 -10.88
N LEU A 94 10.22 10.10 -9.63
CA LEU A 94 10.27 9.28 -8.43
C LEU A 94 8.89 8.72 -8.09
N GLN A 95 8.85 7.54 -7.47
CA GLN A 95 7.61 6.90 -7.02
C GLN A 95 6.81 7.79 -6.03
N VAL A 96 7.49 8.53 -5.16
CA VAL A 96 6.86 9.44 -4.20
C VAL A 96 6.09 10.57 -4.89
N GLU A 97 6.59 11.03 -6.04
CA GLU A 97 5.89 12.07 -6.82
C GLU A 97 4.62 11.53 -7.47
N LEU A 98 4.65 10.29 -7.99
CA LEU A 98 3.44 9.62 -8.51
C LEU A 98 2.37 9.48 -7.42
N ILE A 99 2.77 9.06 -6.21
CA ILE A 99 1.89 8.96 -5.04
C ILE A 99 1.31 10.33 -4.68
N SER A 100 2.15 11.37 -4.63
CA SER A 100 1.74 12.75 -4.34
C SER A 100 0.73 13.26 -5.36
N GLN A 101 1.02 13.09 -6.66
CA GLN A 101 0.14 13.55 -7.74
C GLN A 101 -1.19 12.78 -7.79
N THR A 102 -1.20 11.51 -7.39
CA THR A 102 -2.42 10.72 -7.22
C THR A 102 -3.31 11.32 -6.14
N ARG A 103 -2.74 11.63 -4.95
CA ARG A 103 -3.49 12.26 -3.84
C ARG A 103 -4.00 13.64 -4.19
N GLN A 104 -3.21 14.46 -4.91
CA GLN A 104 -3.64 15.80 -5.35
C GLN A 104 -4.86 15.77 -6.27
N ARG A 105 -5.19 14.64 -6.86
CA ARG A 105 -6.36 14.41 -7.72
C ARG A 105 -7.48 13.63 -7.04
N ASP A 106 -7.47 13.63 -5.70
CA ASP A 106 -8.47 12.95 -4.88
C ASP A 106 -8.65 11.47 -5.24
N ARG A 107 -7.50 10.81 -5.51
CA ARG A 107 -7.42 9.36 -5.72
C ARG A 107 -6.53 8.73 -4.65
N VAL A 108 -6.75 7.46 -4.41
CA VAL A 108 -6.03 6.69 -3.41
C VAL A 108 -4.89 5.91 -4.07
N PRO A 109 -3.63 6.26 -3.81
CA PRO A 109 -2.50 5.43 -4.21
C PRO A 109 -2.34 4.28 -3.23
N TYR A 110 -2.48 3.04 -3.70
CA TYR A 110 -2.35 1.84 -2.89
C TYR A 110 -1.20 0.96 -3.36
N LEU A 111 -0.16 0.83 -2.53
CA LEU A 111 1.01 0.01 -2.83
C LEU A 111 0.70 -1.47 -2.58
N LEU A 112 0.96 -2.30 -3.57
CA LEU A 112 0.82 -3.75 -3.46
C LEU A 112 1.96 -4.36 -2.62
N ASP A 113 1.86 -5.64 -2.29
CA ASP A 113 2.87 -6.38 -1.52
C ASP A 113 4.03 -6.93 -2.36
N GLY A 114 3.99 -6.71 -3.69
CA GLY A 114 5.03 -7.16 -4.61
C GLY A 114 4.95 -8.64 -4.99
N SER A 115 3.76 -9.24 -4.95
CA SER A 115 3.50 -10.59 -5.43
C SER A 115 2.77 -10.60 -6.79
N PHE A 116 2.91 -11.68 -7.55
CA PHE A 116 2.14 -11.88 -8.79
C PHE A 116 0.66 -12.09 -8.50
N ASP A 117 0.35 -12.82 -7.41
CA ASP A 117 -1.03 -13.04 -6.98
C ASP A 117 -1.75 -11.71 -6.70
N ALA A 118 -1.07 -10.74 -6.08
CA ALA A 118 -1.65 -9.42 -5.85
C ALA A 118 -1.91 -8.67 -7.16
N ILE A 119 -0.98 -8.71 -8.12
CA ILE A 119 -1.18 -8.09 -9.44
C ILE A 119 -2.41 -8.69 -10.13
N VAL A 120 -2.49 -10.03 -10.18
CA VAL A 120 -3.60 -10.70 -10.86
C VAL A 120 -4.93 -10.46 -10.14
N ALA A 121 -4.95 -10.49 -8.80
CA ALA A 121 -6.16 -10.18 -8.04
C ALA A 121 -6.71 -8.78 -8.34
N GLU A 122 -5.82 -7.79 -8.52
CA GLU A 122 -6.23 -6.44 -8.92
C GLU A 122 -6.75 -6.40 -10.36
N LEU A 123 -6.09 -7.08 -11.30
CA LEU A 123 -6.55 -7.16 -12.69
C LEU A 123 -7.94 -7.83 -12.79
N GLU A 124 -8.18 -8.92 -12.07
CA GLU A 124 -9.47 -9.61 -11.99
C GLU A 124 -10.57 -8.69 -11.39
N ALA A 125 -10.19 -7.83 -10.47
CA ALA A 125 -11.09 -6.82 -9.89
C ALA A 125 -11.31 -5.59 -10.80
N GLY A 126 -10.64 -5.54 -11.95
CA GLY A 126 -10.74 -4.44 -12.90
C GLY A 126 -9.76 -3.29 -12.65
N ASN A 127 -8.73 -3.47 -11.83
CA ASN A 127 -7.75 -2.46 -11.51
C ASN A 127 -6.45 -2.66 -12.32
N PRO A 128 -6.05 -1.74 -13.21
CA PRO A 128 -4.74 -1.76 -13.84
C PRO A 128 -3.65 -1.46 -12.81
N VAL A 129 -2.47 -2.04 -13.00
CA VAL A 129 -1.37 -1.95 -12.04
C VAL A 129 -0.19 -1.19 -12.64
N LEU A 130 0.13 -0.03 -12.09
CA LEU A 130 1.32 0.73 -12.45
C LEU A 130 2.54 0.10 -11.76
N VAL A 131 3.56 -0.26 -12.54
CA VAL A 131 4.76 -0.94 -12.05
C VAL A 131 6.02 -0.17 -12.39
N PHE A 132 7.05 -0.34 -11.56
CA PHE A 132 8.38 0.19 -11.80
C PHE A 132 9.35 -0.95 -12.08
N GLN A 133 10.19 -0.79 -13.11
CA GLN A 133 11.09 -1.81 -13.59
C GLN A 133 12.49 -1.24 -13.84
N ASN A 134 13.52 -2.10 -13.73
CA ASN A 134 14.82 -1.83 -14.30
C ASN A 134 15.02 -2.75 -15.51
N LEU A 135 14.90 -2.17 -16.71
CA LEU A 135 14.97 -2.91 -17.98
C LEU A 135 16.39 -3.37 -18.35
N SER A 136 17.41 -2.96 -17.58
CA SER A 136 18.83 -3.27 -17.85
C SER A 136 19.47 -3.97 -16.64
N LEU A 137 20.78 -3.84 -16.49
CA LEU A 137 21.56 -4.48 -15.45
C LEU A 137 21.51 -3.66 -14.14
N ALA A 138 21.68 -4.31 -12.99
CA ALA A 138 21.65 -3.63 -11.69
C ALA A 138 22.72 -2.51 -11.57
N TRP A 139 23.90 -2.68 -12.18
CA TRP A 139 24.98 -1.69 -12.17
C TRP A 139 24.90 -0.63 -13.29
N TRP A 140 23.97 -0.81 -14.26
CA TRP A 140 23.67 0.14 -15.34
C TRP A 140 22.15 0.19 -15.55
N PRO A 141 21.37 0.81 -14.64
CA PRO A 141 19.93 0.74 -14.67
C PRO A 141 19.32 1.57 -15.79
N ILE A 142 18.25 1.04 -16.37
CA ILE A 142 17.31 1.78 -17.22
C ILE A 142 15.95 1.67 -16.54
N TRP A 143 15.62 2.73 -15.81
CA TRP A 143 14.38 2.81 -15.03
C TRP A 143 13.18 3.07 -15.94
N HIS A 144 12.09 2.36 -15.71
CA HIS A 144 10.93 2.44 -16.57
C HIS A 144 9.64 2.19 -15.78
N TYR A 145 8.61 3.01 -16.06
CA TYR A 145 7.25 2.78 -15.60
C TYR A 145 6.41 2.17 -16.72
N ALA A 146 5.56 1.23 -16.38
CA ALA A 146 4.60 0.60 -17.28
C ALA A 146 3.29 0.32 -16.54
N VAL A 147 2.20 0.11 -17.26
CA VAL A 147 0.91 -0.27 -16.68
C VAL A 147 0.56 -1.67 -17.13
N ILE A 148 0.43 -2.61 -16.19
CA ILE A 148 -0.10 -3.95 -16.46
C ILE A 148 -1.60 -3.81 -16.60
N VAL A 149 -2.12 -4.26 -17.73
CA VAL A 149 -3.54 -4.20 -18.08
C VAL A 149 -4.13 -5.59 -18.27
N GLY A 150 -3.33 -6.63 -18.16
CA GLY A 150 -3.84 -7.98 -18.30
C GLY A 150 -2.83 -9.08 -18.03
N TYR A 151 -3.36 -10.29 -17.95
CA TYR A 151 -2.62 -11.54 -17.84
C TYR A 151 -3.26 -12.57 -18.78
N ASP A 152 -2.44 -13.25 -19.56
CA ASP A 152 -2.84 -14.39 -20.39
C ASP A 152 -2.33 -15.68 -19.75
N SER A 153 -3.26 -16.52 -19.29
CA SER A 153 -2.96 -17.77 -18.59
C SER A 153 -2.37 -18.84 -19.50
N ASP A 154 -2.81 -18.89 -20.77
CA ASP A 154 -2.36 -19.92 -21.72
C ASP A 154 -0.94 -19.61 -22.21
N ALA A 155 -0.63 -18.33 -22.39
CA ALA A 155 0.69 -17.87 -22.82
C ALA A 155 1.66 -17.59 -21.66
N GLU A 156 1.19 -17.54 -20.40
CA GLU A 156 1.93 -17.18 -19.20
C GLU A 156 2.65 -15.82 -19.33
N VAL A 157 1.90 -14.80 -19.80
CA VAL A 157 2.41 -13.45 -20.03
C VAL A 157 1.59 -12.39 -19.31
N PHE A 158 2.24 -11.33 -18.86
CA PHE A 158 1.57 -10.07 -18.57
C PHE A 158 1.40 -9.23 -19.83
N ILE A 159 0.27 -8.54 -19.94
CA ILE A 159 -0.05 -7.59 -21.00
C ILE A 159 0.10 -6.18 -20.44
N LEU A 160 0.97 -5.36 -21.06
CA LEU A 160 1.32 -4.04 -20.55
C LEU A 160 1.06 -2.93 -21.58
N ARG A 161 0.82 -1.72 -21.06
CA ARG A 161 1.06 -0.44 -21.73
C ARG A 161 2.50 -0.02 -21.41
N SER A 162 3.35 0.17 -22.39
CA SER A 162 4.78 0.40 -22.14
C SER A 162 5.45 1.10 -23.31
N GLY A 163 5.99 2.29 -23.09
CA GLY A 163 6.68 3.06 -24.11
C GLY A 163 5.77 3.38 -25.30
N GLU A 164 6.22 3.05 -26.52
CA GLU A 164 5.46 3.23 -27.77
C GLU A 164 4.44 2.11 -28.02
N HIS A 165 4.32 1.15 -27.10
CA HIS A 165 3.48 -0.02 -27.30
C HIS A 165 2.20 0.07 -26.46
N LYS A 166 1.07 0.28 -27.13
CA LYS A 166 -0.27 0.19 -26.51
C LYS A 166 -0.53 -1.19 -25.91
N ARG A 167 0.04 -2.25 -26.47
CA ARG A 167 -0.09 -3.62 -26.02
C ARG A 167 1.20 -4.40 -26.27
N ILE A 168 1.87 -4.80 -25.19
CA ILE A 168 3.04 -5.67 -25.28
C ILE A 168 2.88 -6.84 -24.32
N GLU A 169 3.15 -8.04 -24.80
CA GLU A 169 3.19 -9.25 -24.00
C GLU A 169 4.58 -9.46 -23.43
N THR A 170 4.68 -9.74 -22.15
CA THR A 170 5.96 -9.98 -21.48
C THR A 170 5.85 -11.26 -20.66
N GLU A 171 6.70 -12.25 -20.99
CA GLU A 171 6.82 -13.49 -20.24
C GLU A 171 7.07 -13.24 -18.76
N LEU A 172 6.43 -14.02 -17.88
CA LEU A 172 6.50 -13.84 -16.42
C LEU A 172 7.93 -13.79 -15.90
N ASP A 173 8.82 -14.68 -16.38
CA ASP A 173 10.22 -14.72 -15.95
C ASP A 173 11.01 -13.47 -16.38
N ARG A 174 10.71 -12.94 -17.56
CA ARG A 174 11.32 -11.69 -18.03
C ARG A 174 10.84 -10.51 -17.21
N PHE A 175 9.52 -10.43 -16.98
CA PHE A 175 8.91 -9.39 -16.15
C PHE A 175 9.48 -9.44 -14.73
N ARG A 176 9.49 -10.61 -14.09
CA ARG A 176 10.03 -10.80 -12.74
C ARG A 176 11.44 -10.25 -12.61
N ARG A 177 12.35 -10.63 -13.51
CA ARG A 177 13.75 -10.16 -13.46
C ARG A 177 13.91 -8.64 -13.55
N THR A 178 13.06 -7.96 -14.30
CA THR A 178 13.10 -6.49 -14.40
C THR A 178 12.46 -5.83 -13.20
N TRP A 179 11.43 -6.43 -12.67
CA TRP A 179 10.66 -5.94 -11.52
C TRP A 179 11.40 -6.18 -10.19
N ASP A 180 12.03 -7.35 -10.00
CA ASP A 180 12.88 -7.64 -8.84
C ASP A 180 14.01 -6.59 -8.67
N ARG A 181 14.59 -6.12 -9.77
CA ARG A 181 15.61 -5.06 -9.74
C ARG A 181 15.08 -3.69 -9.37
N ALA A 182 13.78 -3.54 -9.24
CA ALA A 182 13.08 -2.33 -8.84
C ALA A 182 12.25 -2.57 -7.55
N ASP A 183 12.73 -3.47 -6.69
CA ASP A 183 12.13 -3.80 -5.40
C ASP A 183 10.65 -4.21 -5.48
N ARG A 184 10.24 -4.76 -6.63
CA ARG A 184 8.86 -5.18 -6.92
C ARG A 184 7.82 -4.10 -6.66
N TRP A 185 8.18 -2.84 -6.90
CA TRP A 185 7.25 -1.74 -6.69
C TRP A 185 6.06 -1.82 -7.64
N ALA A 186 4.86 -1.75 -7.06
CA ALA A 186 3.60 -1.77 -7.79
C ALA A 186 2.56 -0.91 -7.07
N LEU A 187 1.81 -0.15 -7.85
CA LEU A 187 0.82 0.81 -7.39
C LEU A 187 -0.51 0.57 -8.10
N VAL A 188 -1.60 0.49 -7.35
CA VAL A 188 -2.96 0.62 -7.85
C VAL A 188 -3.48 2.00 -7.47
N VAL A 189 -4.15 2.66 -8.41
CA VAL A 189 -4.85 3.94 -8.19
C VAL A 189 -6.33 3.66 -8.18
N THR A 190 -7.01 4.01 -7.09
CA THR A 190 -8.46 3.79 -6.96
C THR A 190 -9.20 5.05 -6.53
N ARG A 191 -10.51 5.01 -6.63
CA ARG A 191 -11.41 5.97 -5.99
C ARG A 191 -11.45 5.69 -4.49
N ALA A 192 -11.81 6.68 -3.70
CA ALA A 192 -11.91 6.55 -2.24
C ALA A 192 -13.04 5.62 -1.77
N ASP A 193 -14.06 5.44 -2.60
CA ASP A 193 -15.21 4.56 -2.38
C ASP A 193 -15.01 3.14 -2.93
N GLU A 194 -13.87 2.86 -3.57
CA GLU A 194 -13.56 1.59 -4.23
C GLU A 194 -12.21 1.03 -3.73
N PRO A 195 -12.16 0.40 -2.53
CA PRO A 195 -10.93 -0.18 -2.03
C PRO A 195 -10.41 -1.28 -2.97
N PRO A 196 -9.08 -1.35 -3.20
CA PRO A 196 -8.49 -2.42 -3.99
C PRO A 196 -8.91 -3.83 -3.52
N ALA A 197 -8.87 -4.81 -4.42
CA ALA A 197 -9.17 -6.20 -4.08
C ALA A 197 -8.25 -6.72 -2.97
N THR A 198 -6.97 -6.35 -3.05
CA THR A 198 -5.92 -6.72 -2.08
C THR A 198 -5.88 -5.81 -0.83
N ALA A 199 -6.85 -4.89 -0.68
CA ALA A 199 -6.85 -3.95 0.43
C ALA A 199 -6.94 -4.68 1.79
N VAL A 200 -6.02 -4.31 2.69
CA VAL A 200 -6.04 -4.72 4.09
C VAL A 200 -6.33 -3.52 4.99
N PRO A 201 -7.03 -3.71 6.14
CA PRO A 201 -7.51 -2.59 6.96
C PRO A 201 -6.45 -1.56 7.31
N ALA A 202 -5.27 -2.02 7.75
CA ALA A 202 -4.20 -1.13 8.20
C ALA A 202 -3.65 -0.23 7.08
N LYS A 203 -3.43 -0.78 5.88
CA LYS A 203 -2.95 0.00 4.72
C LYS A 203 -4.03 0.95 4.20
N TRP A 204 -5.30 0.52 4.18
CA TRP A 204 -6.41 1.37 3.75
C TRP A 204 -6.63 2.54 4.72
N PHE A 205 -6.58 2.27 6.02
CA PHE A 205 -6.60 3.32 7.05
C PHE A 205 -5.45 4.32 6.87
N GLN A 206 -4.22 3.81 6.66
CA GLN A 206 -3.05 4.68 6.43
C GLN A 206 -3.23 5.56 5.19
N ALA A 207 -3.81 5.03 4.10
CA ALA A 207 -4.10 5.81 2.91
C ALA A 207 -5.07 6.98 3.20
N GLY A 208 -6.09 6.75 4.04
CA GLY A 208 -6.99 7.80 4.53
C GLY A 208 -6.25 8.84 5.38
N ALA A 209 -5.41 8.40 6.31
CA ALA A 209 -4.62 9.30 7.16
C ALA A 209 -3.62 10.16 6.36
N ASP A 210 -3.02 9.60 5.33
CA ASP A 210 -2.13 10.35 4.43
C ASP A 210 -2.89 11.42 3.60
N LEU A 211 -4.13 11.11 3.18
CA LEU A 211 -5.00 12.09 2.51
C LEU A 211 -5.40 13.21 3.48
N GLU A 212 -5.79 12.88 4.70
CA GLU A 212 -6.11 13.85 5.75
C GLU A 212 -4.93 14.79 6.02
N GLN A 213 -3.72 14.25 6.22
CA GLN A 213 -2.51 15.02 6.44
C GLN A 213 -2.15 15.96 5.29
N THR A 214 -2.53 15.62 4.07
CA THR A 214 -2.32 16.46 2.88
C THR A 214 -3.48 17.40 2.58
N GLY A 215 -4.44 17.55 3.50
CA GLY A 215 -5.57 18.47 3.41
C GLY A 215 -6.72 17.97 2.50
N ARG A 216 -6.76 16.67 2.19
CA ARG A 216 -7.82 16.03 1.40
C ARG A 216 -8.87 15.40 2.30
N SER A 217 -9.42 16.20 3.22
CA SER A 217 -10.31 15.72 4.30
C SER A 217 -11.57 15.03 3.78
N GLU A 218 -12.18 15.50 2.68
CA GLU A 218 -13.38 14.86 2.10
C GLU A 218 -13.04 13.48 1.50
N THR A 219 -11.93 13.38 0.78
CA THR A 219 -11.46 12.10 0.23
C THR A 219 -11.08 11.15 1.36
N ALA A 220 -10.41 11.63 2.42
CA ALA A 220 -10.08 10.85 3.61
C ALA A 220 -11.35 10.35 4.32
N ARG A 221 -12.39 11.19 4.44
CA ARG A 221 -13.70 10.82 5.00
C ARG A 221 -14.27 9.62 4.26
N THR A 222 -14.31 9.69 2.92
CA THR A 222 -14.82 8.59 2.09
C THR A 222 -14.00 7.31 2.29
N VAL A 223 -12.66 7.40 2.38
CA VAL A 223 -11.79 6.25 2.68
C VAL A 223 -12.13 5.63 4.04
N TYR A 224 -12.35 6.45 5.08
CA TYR A 224 -12.70 5.96 6.40
C TYR A 224 -14.11 5.36 6.44
N GLU A 225 -15.09 5.96 5.77
CA GLU A 225 -16.46 5.44 5.67
C GLU A 225 -16.46 4.07 4.99
N THR A 226 -15.81 3.97 3.84
CA THR A 226 -15.67 2.71 3.10
C THR A 226 -14.91 1.65 3.92
N GLY A 227 -13.87 2.09 4.64
CA GLY A 227 -13.11 1.22 5.55
C GLY A 227 -13.95 0.72 6.71
N ARG A 228 -14.76 1.59 7.34
CA ARG A 228 -15.70 1.22 8.38
C ARG A 228 -16.74 0.21 7.88
N ASP A 229 -17.29 0.44 6.71
CA ASP A 229 -18.32 -0.43 6.14
C ASP A 229 -17.78 -1.82 5.76
N ARG A 230 -16.53 -1.88 5.29
CA ARG A 230 -15.86 -3.14 4.93
C ARG A 230 -15.26 -3.88 6.13
N TRP A 231 -14.79 -3.16 7.15
CA TRP A 231 -14.14 -3.70 8.35
C TRP A 231 -14.66 -3.02 9.63
N PRO A 232 -15.94 -3.18 9.97
CA PRO A 232 -16.57 -2.47 11.08
C PRO A 232 -15.92 -2.74 12.45
N GLU A 233 -15.23 -3.89 12.57
CA GLU A 233 -14.50 -4.25 13.78
C GLU A 233 -13.17 -3.50 13.97
N GLN A 234 -12.75 -2.69 13.01
CA GLN A 234 -11.50 -1.94 13.09
C GLN A 234 -11.72 -0.54 13.67
N ALA A 235 -11.33 -0.34 14.93
CA ALA A 235 -11.51 0.93 15.65
C ALA A 235 -10.91 2.15 14.95
N GLY A 236 -9.87 1.95 14.13
CA GLY A 236 -9.17 3.03 13.42
C GLY A 236 -10.08 3.87 12.54
N PHE A 237 -10.99 3.24 11.78
CA PHE A 237 -11.90 3.97 10.89
C PHE A 237 -12.91 4.83 11.65
N HIS A 238 -13.45 4.32 12.75
CA HIS A 238 -14.35 5.09 13.63
C HIS A 238 -13.64 6.28 14.26
N LEU A 239 -12.36 6.11 14.66
CA LEU A 239 -11.53 7.20 15.17
C LEU A 239 -11.19 8.23 14.08
N GLY A 240 -10.87 7.79 12.87
CA GLY A 240 -10.64 8.69 11.75
C GLY A 240 -11.85 9.57 11.44
N LEU A 241 -13.06 8.95 11.38
CA LEU A 241 -14.32 9.68 11.20
C LEU A 241 -14.60 10.63 12.37
N PHE A 242 -14.40 10.18 13.60
CA PHE A 242 -14.51 11.05 14.78
C PHE A 242 -13.62 12.29 14.64
N ASN A 243 -12.35 12.10 14.31
CA ASN A 243 -11.39 13.21 14.20
C ASN A 243 -11.79 14.21 13.12
N LEU A 244 -12.21 13.73 11.94
CA LEU A 244 -12.66 14.59 10.84
C LEU A 244 -13.92 15.37 11.20
N HIS A 245 -14.94 14.72 11.75
CA HIS A 245 -16.17 15.37 12.20
C HIS A 245 -15.90 16.39 13.31
N HIS A 246 -15.08 16.03 14.30
CA HIS A 246 -14.71 16.91 15.39
C HIS A 246 -13.96 18.16 14.90
N ALA A 247 -12.99 17.98 14.00
CA ALA A 247 -12.23 19.08 13.40
C ALA A 247 -13.12 20.01 12.56
N ALA A 248 -14.19 19.47 11.95
CA ALA A 248 -15.20 20.23 11.21
C ALA A 248 -16.24 20.94 12.12
N GLY A 249 -16.24 20.68 13.43
CA GLY A 249 -17.25 21.16 14.38
C GLY A 249 -18.58 20.40 14.29
N GLU A 250 -18.63 19.26 13.63
CA GLU A 250 -19.80 18.38 13.46
C GLU A 250 -19.91 17.45 14.66
N LEU A 251 -20.15 18.00 15.86
CA LEU A 251 -19.99 17.28 17.13
C LEU A 251 -20.95 16.10 17.29
N ASP A 252 -22.19 16.20 16.79
CA ASP A 252 -23.17 15.09 16.82
C ASP A 252 -22.69 13.92 15.94
N ALA A 253 -22.13 14.20 14.76
CA ALA A 253 -21.58 13.18 13.88
C ALA A 253 -20.33 12.53 14.48
N ALA A 254 -19.49 13.33 15.14
CA ALA A 254 -18.33 12.82 15.87
C ALA A 254 -18.77 11.86 17.01
N GLU A 255 -19.77 12.23 17.80
CA GLU A 255 -20.32 11.36 18.84
C GLU A 255 -20.87 10.06 18.26
N GLN A 256 -21.63 10.15 17.16
CA GLN A 256 -22.16 8.97 16.49
C GLN A 256 -21.04 8.02 16.03
N ALA A 257 -19.98 8.54 15.42
CA ALA A 257 -18.84 7.74 14.95
C ALA A 257 -18.17 6.97 16.10
N ILE A 258 -17.94 7.64 17.23
CA ILE A 258 -17.33 7.02 18.41
C ILE A 258 -18.24 5.97 19.03
N ARG A 259 -19.54 6.25 19.17
CA ARG A 259 -20.50 5.27 19.76
C ARG A 259 -20.61 4.04 18.87
N GLN A 260 -20.67 4.19 17.55
CA GLN A 260 -20.62 3.06 16.62
C GLN A 260 -19.33 2.24 16.78
N GLY A 261 -18.18 2.92 16.94
CA GLY A 261 -16.90 2.25 17.20
C GLY A 261 -16.91 1.43 18.51
N LEU A 262 -17.52 1.96 19.56
CA LEU A 262 -17.66 1.24 20.83
C LEU A 262 -18.58 -0.01 20.74
N GLU A 263 -19.54 0.01 19.83
CA GLU A 263 -20.47 -1.11 19.60
C GLU A 263 -19.88 -2.19 18.70
N GLN A 264 -19.12 -1.80 17.66
CA GLN A 264 -18.73 -2.67 16.55
C GLN A 264 -17.27 -3.11 16.60
N ALA A 265 -16.36 -2.23 17.06
CA ALA A 265 -14.94 -2.52 17.06
C ALA A 265 -14.57 -3.63 18.05
N ARG A 266 -13.46 -4.32 17.75
CA ARG A 266 -12.90 -5.35 18.63
C ARG A 266 -11.61 -4.86 19.28
N GLY A 267 -11.29 -5.46 20.43
CA GLY A 267 -10.04 -5.20 21.15
C GLY A 267 -10.17 -4.16 22.24
N ASN A 268 -9.09 -3.39 22.48
CA ASN A 268 -9.06 -2.39 23.54
C ASN A 268 -9.72 -1.09 23.08
N HIS A 269 -10.77 -0.66 23.73
CA HIS A 269 -11.56 0.52 23.41
C HIS A 269 -11.15 1.77 24.22
N GLY A 270 -10.05 1.74 24.95
CA GLY A 270 -9.64 2.85 25.83
C GLY A 270 -9.56 4.19 25.11
N VAL A 271 -9.03 4.22 23.89
CA VAL A 271 -8.95 5.45 23.08
C VAL A 271 -10.34 5.95 22.67
N LEU A 272 -11.25 5.04 22.27
CA LEU A 272 -12.63 5.41 21.92
C LEU A 272 -13.35 6.01 23.12
N TRP A 273 -13.28 5.37 24.28
CA TRP A 273 -13.87 5.87 25.52
C TRP A 273 -13.28 7.22 25.94
N ASN A 274 -11.95 7.39 25.83
CA ASN A 274 -11.30 8.65 26.16
C ASN A 274 -11.76 9.80 25.25
N ASN A 275 -11.87 9.57 23.94
CA ASN A 275 -12.35 10.57 23.02
C ASN A 275 -13.83 10.92 23.23
N LEU A 276 -14.66 9.92 23.55
CA LEU A 276 -16.05 10.17 23.94
C LEU A 276 -16.11 11.02 25.21
N ALA A 277 -15.30 10.74 26.24
CA ALA A 277 -15.25 11.55 27.45
C ALA A 277 -14.88 13.00 27.15
N GLY A 278 -13.89 13.22 26.29
CA GLY A 278 -13.49 14.57 25.85
C GLY A 278 -14.61 15.33 25.14
N LEU A 279 -15.36 14.66 24.25
CA LEU A 279 -16.49 15.25 23.55
C LEU A 279 -17.66 15.58 24.51
N LEU A 280 -17.98 14.66 25.43
CA LEU A 280 -19.05 14.85 26.43
C LEU A 280 -18.70 16.02 27.39
N MET A 281 -17.42 16.23 27.72
CA MET A 281 -16.98 17.42 28.48
C MET A 281 -17.27 18.71 27.72
N GLN A 282 -17.05 18.76 26.40
CA GLN A 282 -17.38 19.92 25.56
C GLN A 282 -18.88 20.23 25.54
N HIS A 283 -19.71 19.20 25.69
CA HIS A 283 -21.17 19.34 25.81
C HIS A 283 -21.65 19.56 27.26
N GLU A 284 -20.71 19.76 28.21
CA GLU A 284 -21.02 19.91 29.66
C GLU A 284 -21.77 18.70 30.27
N GLN A 285 -21.69 17.53 29.62
CA GLN A 285 -22.32 16.27 30.07
C GLN A 285 -21.41 15.54 31.06
N TRP A 286 -21.08 16.20 32.17
CA TRP A 286 -20.04 15.78 33.13
C TRP A 286 -20.19 14.37 33.67
N ASN A 287 -21.42 13.94 33.99
CA ASN A 287 -21.64 12.59 34.56
C ASN A 287 -21.37 11.48 33.56
N GLU A 288 -21.78 11.66 32.28
CA GLU A 288 -21.52 10.70 31.23
C GLU A 288 -20.03 10.75 30.83
N ALA A 289 -19.41 11.94 30.80
CA ALA A 289 -17.99 12.12 30.57
C ALA A 289 -17.14 11.35 31.59
N THR A 290 -17.51 11.46 32.90
CA THR A 290 -16.83 10.72 33.97
C THR A 290 -16.96 9.20 33.74
N THR A 291 -18.14 8.72 33.44
CA THR A 291 -18.36 7.29 33.17
C THR A 291 -17.53 6.81 31.99
N ALA A 292 -17.48 7.58 30.90
CA ALA A 292 -16.65 7.23 29.73
C ALA A 292 -15.15 7.24 30.06
N ALA A 293 -14.66 8.23 30.84
CA ALA A 293 -13.27 8.28 31.27
C ALA A 293 -12.89 7.12 32.20
N GLU A 294 -13.79 6.68 33.10
CA GLU A 294 -13.60 5.47 33.92
C GLU A 294 -13.47 4.22 33.06
N GLN A 295 -14.26 4.09 31.99
CA GLN A 295 -14.13 2.98 31.02
C GLN A 295 -12.79 3.03 30.28
N ALA A 296 -12.30 4.22 29.93
CA ALA A 296 -10.98 4.39 29.31
C ALA A 296 -9.87 3.91 30.25
N VAL A 297 -9.89 4.34 31.51
CA VAL A 297 -8.92 3.92 32.56
C VAL A 297 -8.99 2.40 32.78
N ALA A 298 -10.19 1.83 32.88
CA ALA A 298 -10.39 0.39 33.06
C ALA A 298 -9.85 -0.43 31.86
N ALA A 299 -9.92 0.10 30.65
CA ALA A 299 -9.37 -0.53 29.45
C ALA A 299 -7.83 -0.55 29.45
N GLY A 300 -7.16 0.42 30.09
CA GLY A 300 -5.72 0.48 30.24
C GLY A 300 -4.97 0.60 28.91
N GLY A 301 -3.69 0.27 28.91
CA GLY A 301 -2.84 0.23 27.73
C GLY A 301 -1.82 1.37 27.67
N ARG A 302 -1.23 1.60 26.50
CA ARG A 302 -0.12 2.56 26.32
C ARG A 302 -0.48 4.02 26.63
N PHE A 303 -1.76 4.35 26.71
CA PHE A 303 -2.27 5.70 26.96
C PHE A 303 -2.92 5.85 28.35
N SER A 304 -2.67 4.92 29.30
CA SER A 304 -3.28 4.93 30.64
C SER A 304 -3.11 6.27 31.36
N GLU A 305 -1.94 6.89 31.26
CA GLU A 305 -1.65 8.19 31.85
C GLU A 305 -2.55 9.31 31.29
N THR A 306 -2.78 9.28 29.96
CA THR A 306 -3.72 10.20 29.32
C THR A 306 -5.16 9.96 29.80
N PHE A 307 -5.55 8.70 29.93
CA PHE A 307 -6.91 8.34 30.40
C PHE A 307 -7.16 8.79 31.85
N GLU A 308 -6.17 8.60 32.72
CA GLU A 308 -6.23 9.07 34.11
C GLU A 308 -6.35 10.60 34.18
N ARG A 309 -5.59 11.33 33.36
CA ARG A 309 -5.69 12.79 33.26
C ARG A 309 -7.08 13.22 32.78
N THR A 310 -7.63 12.58 31.74
CA THR A 310 -8.98 12.85 31.26
C THR A 310 -10.02 12.61 32.37
N LEU A 311 -9.90 11.53 33.14
CA LEU A 311 -10.78 11.26 34.27
C LEU A 311 -10.69 12.36 35.35
N GLN A 312 -9.48 12.84 35.69
CA GLN A 312 -9.30 13.97 36.61
C GLN A 312 -9.97 15.24 36.08
N GLN A 313 -9.84 15.52 34.78
CA GLN A 313 -10.49 16.68 34.14
C GLN A 313 -12.02 16.62 34.23
N THR A 314 -12.64 15.43 34.08
CA THR A 314 -14.10 15.31 34.25
C THR A 314 -14.58 15.69 35.64
N HIS A 315 -13.78 15.43 36.69
CA HIS A 315 -14.09 15.81 38.05
C HIS A 315 -14.01 17.34 38.32
N CYS A 316 -13.21 18.04 37.54
CA CYS A 316 -13.11 19.51 37.62
C CYS A 316 -14.38 20.21 37.07
N ARG A 317 -15.19 19.55 36.27
CA ARG A 317 -16.45 20.07 35.70
C ARG A 317 -16.31 21.45 35.04
N GLY A 318 -15.16 21.71 34.40
CA GLY A 318 -14.87 23.00 33.74
C GLY A 318 -14.38 24.11 34.68
N GLU A 319 -14.18 23.84 35.97
CA GLU A 319 -13.63 24.83 36.90
C GLU A 319 -12.15 25.06 36.61
N GLN A 320 -11.80 26.24 36.11
CA GLN A 320 -10.43 26.59 35.67
C GLN A 320 -9.39 26.40 36.76
N GLU A 321 -9.68 26.81 38.02
CA GLU A 321 -8.76 26.64 39.16
C GLU A 321 -8.45 25.16 39.46
N CYS A 322 -9.40 24.25 39.18
CA CYS A 322 -9.18 22.82 39.29
C CYS A 322 -8.31 22.30 38.16
N LEU A 323 -8.55 22.74 36.91
CA LEU A 323 -7.79 22.34 35.73
C LEU A 323 -6.32 22.80 35.82
N ASP A 324 -6.09 24.03 36.25
CA ASP A 324 -4.74 24.61 36.43
C ASP A 324 -3.88 23.83 37.44
N ARG A 325 -4.48 23.01 38.30
CA ARG A 325 -3.77 22.11 39.22
C ARG A 325 -3.37 20.76 38.63
N LEU A 326 -3.89 20.42 37.45
CA LEU A 326 -3.58 19.16 36.75
C LEU A 326 -2.42 19.29 35.77
N ASP A 327 -2.10 20.51 35.35
CA ASP A 327 -0.94 20.85 34.50
C ASP A 327 0.31 21.08 35.36
#